data_9ec079ccb0d4f0b6363de22579430766
#
_entry.id   9ec079ccb0d4f0b6363de22579430766
#
_cell.length_a   1.000
_cell.length_b   1.000
_cell.length_c   1.000
_cell.angle_alpha   90.00
_cell.angle_beta   90.00
_cell.angle_gamma   90.00
#
_symmetry.space_group_name_H-M   'P 1'
#
loop_
_entity.id
_entity.type
_entity.pdbx_description
1 polymer ?
#
loop_
_entity_poly.entity_id
_entity_poly.type
_entity_poly.pdbx_seq_one_letter_code
_entity_poly.pdbx_strand_id
1 'polypeptide(L)'
;HKKIIYDGFVETLGEHVAIDFYIYNNDFALFKKLLGNAREDYSHFVIIPHFIEGGENAHEIINTIPRHKLILLDKKVPGVNGEYGAVYENFENDIYNALEQALKQLAKYHTLKIIFPEKSYYPKGILKGFNRFCQEYAFTHKVVHDIAKEPINSGEVYINVMEADLVTLIERLITMKYKIGKHIGVISYNETVMKKIILNGITTISTDFHQMGVKAAELILSGAKDHIEVPFKLTLRASL
;
A
#
# COMPACT_ATOMS: atom_id res chain seq x y z
N HIS A 1 0.31 7.60 -5.38
CA HIS A 1 1.11 7.67 -4.16
C HIS A 1 2.62 7.73 -4.44
N LYS A 2 3.16 7.03 -5.44
CA LYS A 2 4.61 7.09 -5.77
C LYS A 2 5.11 8.52 -6.02
N LYS A 3 4.28 9.38 -6.66
CA LYS A 3 4.61 10.80 -6.81
C LYS A 3 4.71 11.53 -5.47
N ILE A 4 3.83 11.21 -4.52
CA ILE A 4 3.82 11.85 -3.19
C ILE A 4 5.11 11.49 -2.42
N ILE A 5 5.56 10.23 -2.52
CA ILE A 5 6.84 9.79 -1.94
C ILE A 5 7.99 10.60 -2.57
N TYR A 6 8.00 10.69 -3.91
CA TYR A 6 9.03 11.42 -4.64
C TYR A 6 9.06 12.91 -4.26
N ASP A 7 7.91 13.56 -4.17
CA ASP A 7 7.82 14.98 -3.81
C ASP A 7 8.44 15.22 -2.41
N GLY A 8 8.02 14.47 -1.38
CA GLY A 8 8.60 14.58 -0.04
C GLY A 8 10.10 14.25 0.02
N PHE A 9 10.54 13.29 -0.79
CA PHE A 9 11.95 12.92 -0.91
C PHE A 9 12.80 14.04 -1.50
N VAL A 10 12.38 14.62 -2.64
CA VAL A 10 13.11 15.69 -3.32
C VAL A 10 13.11 16.99 -2.51
N GLU A 11 11.97 17.36 -1.96
CA GLU A 11 11.85 18.54 -1.09
C GLU A 11 12.81 18.49 0.09
N THR A 12 13.01 17.32 0.67
CA THR A 12 13.90 17.13 1.83
C THR A 12 15.37 17.08 1.43
N LEU A 13 15.73 16.46 0.29
CA LEU A 13 17.12 16.43 -0.19
C LEU A 13 17.63 17.79 -0.66
N GLY A 14 16.74 18.65 -1.19
CA GLY A 14 17.10 19.96 -1.73
C GLY A 14 17.68 19.92 -3.14
N GLU A 15 18.06 21.10 -3.65
CA GLU A 15 18.38 21.33 -5.06
C GLU A 15 19.77 20.83 -5.53
N HIS A 16 20.63 20.41 -4.61
CA HIS A 16 22.03 20.04 -4.93
C HIS A 16 22.24 18.54 -5.19
N VAL A 17 21.14 17.78 -5.34
CA VAL A 17 21.19 16.32 -5.55
C VAL A 17 20.70 15.98 -6.95
N ALA A 18 21.50 15.25 -7.72
CA ALA A 18 21.07 14.67 -8.99
C ALA A 18 20.31 13.37 -8.74
N ILE A 19 19.12 13.24 -9.32
CA ILE A 19 18.26 12.06 -9.18
C ILE A 19 17.96 11.49 -10.56
N ASP A 20 18.37 10.24 -10.77
CA ASP A 20 17.97 9.45 -11.94
C ASP A 20 16.79 8.56 -11.54
N PHE A 21 15.70 8.62 -12.29
CA PHE A 21 14.47 7.93 -11.99
C PHE A 21 14.22 6.78 -12.96
N TYR A 22 14.09 5.55 -12.41
CA TYR A 22 13.87 4.33 -13.17
C TYR A 22 12.49 3.74 -12.90
N ILE A 23 11.76 3.40 -13.95
CA ILE A 23 10.41 2.80 -13.86
C ILE A 23 10.48 1.38 -14.41
N TYR A 24 10.21 0.39 -13.57
CA TYR A 24 10.21 -1.03 -13.95
C TYR A 24 8.81 -1.68 -13.99
N ASN A 25 7.73 -0.91 -13.80
CA ASN A 25 6.33 -1.33 -13.94
C ASN A 25 5.95 -2.62 -13.18
N ASN A 26 6.55 -2.85 -12.01
CA ASN A 26 6.41 -4.08 -11.20
C ASN A 26 6.88 -5.36 -11.94
N ASP A 27 7.65 -5.22 -13.03
CA ASP A 27 8.27 -6.31 -13.78
C ASP A 27 9.67 -6.60 -13.22
N PHE A 28 9.85 -7.80 -12.70
CA PHE A 28 11.11 -8.21 -12.07
C PHE A 28 12.25 -8.36 -13.08
N ALA A 29 11.98 -8.80 -14.32
CA ALA A 29 13.01 -8.93 -15.34
C ALA A 29 13.55 -7.54 -15.75
N LEU A 30 12.64 -6.57 -15.94
CA LEU A 30 13.02 -5.20 -16.22
C LEU A 30 13.77 -4.57 -15.04
N PHE A 31 13.32 -4.82 -13.80
CA PHE A 31 14.03 -4.36 -12.60
C PHE A 31 15.48 -4.85 -12.57
N LYS A 32 15.71 -6.16 -12.80
CA LYS A 32 17.07 -6.72 -12.87
C LYS A 32 17.92 -6.06 -13.94
N LYS A 33 17.36 -5.86 -15.13
CA LYS A 33 18.05 -5.21 -16.24
C LYS A 33 18.45 -3.77 -15.91
N LEU A 34 17.51 -2.99 -15.35
CA LEU A 34 17.76 -1.59 -14.97
C LEU A 34 18.81 -1.50 -13.87
N LEU A 35 18.73 -2.34 -12.84
CA LEU A 35 19.69 -2.32 -11.75
C LEU A 35 21.08 -2.80 -12.20
N GLY A 36 21.15 -3.84 -13.05
CA GLY A 36 22.41 -4.35 -13.60
C GLY A 36 23.12 -3.36 -14.53
N ASN A 37 22.37 -2.43 -15.15
CA ASN A 37 22.91 -1.37 -16.00
C ASN A 37 23.05 -0.03 -15.26
N ALA A 38 22.75 0.01 -13.96
CA ALA A 38 22.86 1.24 -13.19
C ALA A 38 24.32 1.68 -13.05
N ARG A 39 24.52 2.99 -13.01
CA ARG A 39 25.86 3.57 -12.89
C ARG A 39 26.49 3.22 -11.55
N GLU A 40 27.76 2.86 -11.54
CA GLU A 40 28.51 2.51 -10.34
C GLU A 40 28.77 3.71 -9.41
N ASP A 41 28.74 4.93 -9.96
CA ASP A 41 29.02 6.17 -9.25
C ASP A 41 27.84 6.75 -8.46
N TYR A 42 26.65 6.09 -8.50
CA TYR A 42 25.56 6.50 -7.61
C TYR A 42 25.95 6.41 -6.14
N SER A 43 25.64 7.48 -5.41
CA SER A 43 25.83 7.50 -3.95
C SER A 43 24.83 6.63 -3.21
N HIS A 44 23.59 6.58 -3.69
CA HIS A 44 22.50 5.79 -3.08
C HIS A 44 21.58 5.18 -4.12
N PHE A 45 20.95 4.06 -3.75
CA PHE A 45 19.87 3.37 -4.45
C PHE A 45 18.63 3.32 -3.56
N VAL A 46 17.57 3.98 -3.98
CA VAL A 46 16.30 4.01 -3.27
C VAL A 46 15.29 3.16 -4.03
N ILE A 47 14.86 2.04 -3.45
CA ILE A 47 14.12 1.01 -4.17
C ILE A 47 12.77 0.74 -3.52
N ILE A 48 11.69 0.75 -4.32
CA ILE A 48 10.34 0.30 -3.93
C ILE A 48 10.14 -1.11 -4.51
N PRO A 49 10.34 -2.20 -3.77
CA PRO A 49 10.48 -3.54 -4.32
C PRO A 49 9.13 -4.26 -4.51
N HIS A 50 8.24 -3.72 -5.34
CA HIS A 50 6.96 -4.35 -5.68
C HIS A 50 7.03 -5.05 -7.03
N PHE A 51 6.72 -6.33 -7.05
CA PHE A 51 6.70 -7.16 -8.26
C PHE A 51 5.37 -7.93 -8.36
N ILE A 52 4.86 -8.10 -9.57
CA ILE A 52 3.65 -8.90 -9.83
C ILE A 52 4.02 -10.38 -9.76
N GLU A 53 5.10 -10.77 -10.42
CA GLU A 53 5.61 -12.15 -10.49
C GLU A 53 7.15 -12.13 -10.44
N GLY A 54 7.78 -13.22 -10.00
CA GLY A 54 9.23 -13.45 -10.05
C GLY A 54 10.07 -12.67 -9.03
N GLY A 55 9.43 -11.96 -8.12
CA GLY A 55 10.11 -11.16 -7.09
C GLY A 55 10.55 -11.94 -5.85
N GLU A 56 10.34 -13.25 -5.79
CA GLU A 56 10.67 -14.12 -4.64
C GLU A 56 12.17 -14.06 -4.32
N ASN A 57 13.01 -14.00 -5.35
CA ASN A 57 14.46 -13.90 -5.25
C ASN A 57 15.02 -12.49 -5.46
N ALA A 58 14.19 -11.45 -5.27
CA ALA A 58 14.63 -10.06 -5.45
C ALA A 58 15.83 -9.69 -4.57
N HIS A 59 15.98 -10.35 -3.42
CA HIS A 59 17.12 -10.17 -2.53
C HIS A 59 18.47 -10.49 -3.20
N GLU A 60 18.53 -11.43 -4.15
CA GLU A 60 19.80 -11.79 -4.82
C GLU A 60 20.38 -10.58 -5.57
N ILE A 61 19.57 -9.90 -6.37
CA ILE A 61 20.04 -8.74 -7.13
C ILE A 61 20.19 -7.51 -6.23
N ILE A 62 19.32 -7.32 -5.24
CA ILE A 62 19.42 -6.19 -4.29
C ILE A 62 20.68 -6.36 -3.42
N ASN A 63 21.08 -7.59 -3.12
CA ASN A 63 22.29 -7.89 -2.36
C ASN A 63 23.59 -7.56 -3.11
N THR A 64 23.56 -7.25 -4.40
CA THR A 64 24.74 -6.75 -5.14
C THR A 64 25.03 -5.27 -4.84
N ILE A 65 24.08 -4.52 -4.29
CA ILE A 65 24.25 -3.12 -3.91
C ILE A 65 25.02 -3.04 -2.59
N PRO A 66 26.07 -2.20 -2.50
CA PRO A 66 26.73 -1.93 -1.23
C PRO A 66 25.74 -1.43 -0.17
N ARG A 67 25.75 -2.01 1.01
CA ARG A 67 24.74 -1.77 2.06
C ARG A 67 24.61 -0.30 2.47
N HIS A 68 25.71 0.41 2.52
CA HIS A 68 25.74 1.83 2.86
C HIS A 68 25.05 2.72 1.82
N LYS A 69 24.83 2.20 0.60
CA LYS A 69 24.11 2.88 -0.49
C LYS A 69 22.63 2.50 -0.60
N LEU A 70 22.17 1.47 0.12
CA LEU A 70 20.83 0.89 -0.07
C LEU A 70 19.81 1.51 0.88
N ILE A 71 18.67 1.94 0.30
CA ILE A 71 17.44 2.27 1.03
C ILE A 71 16.27 1.53 0.40
N LEU A 72 15.54 0.76 1.20
CA LEU A 72 14.30 0.13 0.77
C LEU A 72 13.10 0.96 1.22
N LEU A 73 12.16 1.18 0.31
CA LEU A 73 10.92 1.89 0.58
C LEU A 73 9.71 0.97 0.46
N ASP A 74 8.68 1.30 1.23
CA ASP A 74 7.35 0.71 1.19
C ASP A 74 7.31 -0.69 1.82
N LYS A 75 8.23 -1.59 1.47
CA LYS A 75 8.38 -2.88 2.15
C LYS A 75 9.83 -3.33 2.24
N LYS A 76 10.12 -4.12 3.26
CA LYS A 76 11.38 -4.85 3.36
C LYS A 76 11.35 -6.10 2.46
N VAL A 77 12.51 -6.52 2.01
CA VAL A 77 12.67 -7.72 1.18
C VAL A 77 13.34 -8.81 2.02
N PRO A 78 12.67 -9.95 2.27
CA PRO A 78 13.28 -11.09 2.95
C PRO A 78 14.56 -11.52 2.23
N GLY A 79 15.63 -11.85 3.00
CA GLY A 79 16.91 -12.23 2.43
C GLY A 79 17.86 -11.08 2.08
N VAL A 80 17.43 -9.83 2.21
CA VAL A 80 18.36 -8.69 2.21
C VAL A 80 19.00 -8.58 3.59
N ASN A 81 20.32 -8.79 3.65
CA ASN A 81 21.08 -8.86 4.89
C ASN A 81 22.00 -7.64 5.06
N GLY A 82 22.49 -7.40 6.29
CA GLY A 82 23.40 -6.32 6.64
C GLY A 82 22.70 -5.02 7.01
N GLU A 83 23.48 -3.98 7.28
CA GLU A 83 22.96 -2.68 7.72
C GLU A 83 22.64 -1.78 6.52
N TYR A 84 21.36 -1.55 6.28
CA TYR A 84 20.84 -0.67 5.22
C TYR A 84 19.67 0.17 5.76
N GLY A 85 19.35 1.27 5.08
CA GLY A 85 18.20 2.08 5.44
C GLY A 85 16.88 1.49 4.92
N ALA A 86 15.80 1.57 5.71
CA ALA A 86 14.48 1.20 5.24
C ALA A 86 13.38 2.11 5.81
N VAL A 87 12.42 2.48 4.97
CA VAL A 87 11.19 3.17 5.40
C VAL A 87 10.02 2.36 4.85
N TYR A 88 9.21 1.77 5.73
CA TYR A 88 8.30 0.71 5.33
C TYR A 88 6.94 0.78 6.01
N GLU A 89 5.96 0.05 5.44
CA GLU A 89 4.63 -0.21 5.98
C GLU A 89 4.58 -1.54 6.72
N ASN A 90 3.79 -1.59 7.80
CA ASN A 90 3.47 -2.82 8.50
C ASN A 90 2.10 -3.36 8.06
N PHE A 91 2.01 -3.77 6.81
CA PHE A 91 0.76 -4.12 6.12
C PHE A 91 -0.21 -4.98 6.94
N GLU A 92 0.28 -5.91 7.75
CA GLU A 92 -0.55 -6.78 8.58
C GLU A 92 -1.16 -6.02 9.74
N ASN A 93 -0.36 -5.28 10.49
CA ASN A 93 -0.84 -4.53 11.65
C ASN A 93 -1.61 -3.27 11.22
N ASP A 94 -1.24 -2.67 10.10
CA ASP A 94 -1.88 -1.45 9.59
C ASP A 94 -3.37 -1.67 9.30
N ILE A 95 -3.71 -2.69 8.51
CA ILE A 95 -5.12 -2.99 8.24
C ILE A 95 -5.85 -3.47 9.48
N TYR A 96 -5.22 -4.31 10.32
CA TYR A 96 -5.83 -4.78 11.56
C TYR A 96 -6.21 -3.60 12.45
N ASN A 97 -5.28 -2.71 12.74
CA ASN A 97 -5.49 -1.55 13.60
C ASN A 97 -6.49 -0.55 13.02
N ALA A 98 -6.50 -0.36 11.69
CA ALA A 98 -7.46 0.50 11.01
C ALA A 98 -8.89 -0.04 11.13
N LEU A 99 -9.09 -1.35 10.96
CA LEU A 99 -10.40 -1.99 11.13
C LEU A 99 -10.85 -1.96 12.61
N GLU A 100 -9.93 -2.15 13.54
CA GLU A 100 -10.22 -2.03 14.98
C GLU A 100 -10.70 -0.62 15.34
N GLN A 101 -10.04 0.42 14.83
CA GLN A 101 -10.48 1.81 15.00
C GLN A 101 -11.86 2.08 14.38
N ALA A 102 -12.23 1.36 13.31
CA ALA A 102 -13.52 1.46 12.63
C ALA A 102 -14.61 0.56 13.25
N LEU A 103 -14.33 -0.19 14.31
CA LEU A 103 -15.20 -1.25 14.85
C LEU A 103 -16.63 -0.76 15.13
N LYS A 104 -16.77 0.45 15.67
CA LYS A 104 -18.08 1.06 15.93
C LYS A 104 -18.92 1.22 14.66
N GLN A 105 -18.31 1.63 13.54
CA GLN A 105 -18.96 1.77 12.25
C GLN A 105 -19.23 0.42 11.61
N LEU A 106 -18.30 -0.53 11.78
CA LEU A 106 -18.42 -1.89 11.24
C LEU A 106 -19.52 -2.70 11.93
N ALA A 107 -19.84 -2.43 13.20
CA ALA A 107 -20.82 -3.19 13.99
C ALA A 107 -22.24 -3.25 13.40
N LYS A 108 -22.59 -2.34 12.46
CA LYS A 108 -23.88 -2.38 11.76
C LYS A 108 -23.91 -3.32 10.56
N TYR A 109 -22.77 -3.90 10.19
CA TYR A 109 -22.63 -4.87 9.10
C TYR A 109 -22.31 -6.26 9.65
N HIS A 110 -22.55 -7.29 8.85
CA HIS A 110 -22.31 -8.68 9.26
C HIS A 110 -21.20 -9.38 8.48
N THR A 111 -20.86 -8.88 7.29
CA THR A 111 -19.86 -9.50 6.43
C THR A 111 -18.85 -8.48 5.92
N LEU A 112 -17.58 -8.79 6.07
CA LEU A 112 -16.48 -8.00 5.51
C LEU A 112 -15.89 -8.74 4.29
N LYS A 113 -15.76 -8.04 3.18
CA LYS A 113 -15.15 -8.55 1.96
C LYS A 113 -13.97 -7.68 1.56
N ILE A 114 -12.82 -8.29 1.31
CA ILE A 114 -11.66 -7.58 0.76
C ILE A 114 -11.50 -7.95 -0.72
N ILE A 115 -11.48 -6.93 -1.59
CA ILE A 115 -11.23 -7.10 -3.02
C ILE A 115 -9.72 -7.12 -3.21
N PHE A 116 -9.19 -8.30 -3.51
CA PHE A 116 -7.77 -8.54 -3.64
C PHE A 116 -7.51 -9.43 -4.86
N PRO A 117 -7.17 -8.86 -6.02
CA PRO A 117 -6.93 -9.62 -7.25
C PRO A 117 -5.82 -10.66 -7.07
N GLU A 118 -5.95 -11.84 -7.68
CA GLU A 118 -4.97 -12.93 -7.59
C GLU A 118 -3.58 -12.48 -8.06
N LYS A 119 -3.54 -11.75 -9.20
CA LYS A 119 -2.33 -11.12 -9.72
C LYS A 119 -2.25 -9.68 -9.23
N SER A 120 -1.68 -9.52 -8.05
CA SER A 120 -1.52 -8.22 -7.42
C SER A 120 -0.09 -8.06 -6.88
N TYR A 121 0.48 -6.86 -7.03
CA TYR A 121 1.75 -6.50 -6.40
C TYR A 121 1.58 -6.14 -4.91
N TYR A 122 0.35 -6.04 -4.42
CA TYR A 122 0.10 -5.74 -3.01
C TYR A 122 0.56 -6.87 -2.09
N PRO A 123 1.18 -6.55 -0.95
CA PRO A 123 1.68 -7.55 -0.02
C PRO A 123 0.57 -8.40 0.60
N LYS A 124 0.79 -9.71 0.65
CA LYS A 124 -0.14 -10.66 1.30
C LYS A 124 -0.32 -10.43 2.80
N GLY A 125 0.54 -9.62 3.44
CA GLY A 125 0.36 -9.16 4.81
C GLY A 125 -0.99 -8.46 5.04
N ILE A 126 -1.50 -7.74 4.02
CA ILE A 126 -2.85 -7.14 4.07
C ILE A 126 -3.92 -8.21 4.33
N LEU A 127 -3.86 -9.33 3.61
CA LEU A 127 -4.84 -10.44 3.82
C LEU A 127 -4.68 -11.09 5.21
N LYS A 128 -3.45 -11.19 5.71
CA LYS A 128 -3.21 -11.75 7.06
C LYS A 128 -3.85 -10.87 8.13
N GLY A 129 -3.62 -9.57 8.09
CA GLY A 129 -4.21 -8.62 9.06
C GLY A 129 -5.73 -8.56 8.96
N PHE A 130 -6.28 -8.57 7.74
CA PHE A 130 -7.73 -8.65 7.51
C PHE A 130 -8.35 -9.92 8.10
N ASN A 131 -7.79 -11.09 7.80
CA ASN A 131 -8.30 -12.37 8.32
C ASN A 131 -8.20 -12.43 9.85
N ARG A 132 -7.07 -11.99 10.43
CA ARG A 132 -6.89 -11.94 11.88
C ARG A 132 -7.96 -11.08 12.54
N PHE A 133 -8.22 -9.88 12.03
CA PHE A 133 -9.27 -9.01 12.55
C PHE A 133 -10.65 -9.68 12.47
N CYS A 134 -11.01 -10.23 11.32
CA CYS A 134 -12.32 -10.88 11.16
C CYS A 134 -12.52 -12.08 12.07
N GLN A 135 -11.46 -12.87 12.32
CA GLN A 135 -11.52 -14.01 13.26
C GLN A 135 -11.68 -13.53 14.70
N GLU A 136 -10.91 -12.54 15.14
CA GLU A 136 -10.97 -12.04 16.51
C GLU A 136 -12.31 -11.37 16.84
N TYR A 137 -12.88 -10.62 15.89
CA TYR A 137 -14.16 -9.91 16.07
C TYR A 137 -15.36 -10.65 15.51
N ALA A 138 -15.20 -11.93 15.14
CA ALA A 138 -16.27 -12.84 14.69
C ALA A 138 -17.08 -12.31 13.48
N PHE A 139 -16.46 -11.57 12.57
CA PHE A 139 -17.09 -11.19 11.31
C PHE A 139 -17.06 -12.34 10.31
N THR A 140 -18.18 -12.59 9.63
CA THR A 140 -18.15 -13.35 8.39
C THR A 140 -17.28 -12.59 7.37
N HIS A 141 -16.38 -13.29 6.68
CA HIS A 141 -15.49 -12.60 5.75
C HIS A 141 -15.15 -13.42 4.51
N LYS A 142 -14.76 -12.71 3.45
CA LYS A 142 -14.38 -13.31 2.16
C LYS A 142 -13.32 -12.47 1.47
N VAL A 143 -12.36 -13.15 0.80
CA VAL A 143 -11.49 -12.53 -0.20
C VAL A 143 -12.16 -12.63 -1.56
N VAL A 144 -12.30 -11.49 -2.24
CA VAL A 144 -12.93 -11.37 -3.56
C VAL A 144 -11.84 -11.10 -4.60
N HIS A 145 -11.71 -11.94 -5.60
CA HIS A 145 -10.69 -11.78 -6.65
C HIS A 145 -11.18 -11.00 -7.86
N ASP A 146 -12.51 -10.98 -8.09
CA ASP A 146 -13.13 -10.26 -9.20
C ASP A 146 -14.45 -9.65 -8.74
N ILE A 147 -14.43 -8.34 -8.49
CA ILE A 147 -15.61 -7.62 -8.02
C ILE A 147 -16.72 -7.56 -9.08
N ALA A 148 -16.40 -7.67 -10.37
CA ALA A 148 -17.42 -7.62 -11.43
C ALA A 148 -18.38 -8.82 -11.35
N LYS A 149 -17.94 -9.97 -10.84
CA LYS A 149 -18.70 -11.21 -10.73
C LYS A 149 -19.22 -11.51 -9.32
N GLU A 150 -18.73 -10.79 -8.30
CA GLU A 150 -19.11 -11.04 -6.91
C GLU A 150 -20.57 -10.67 -6.64
N PRO A 151 -21.39 -11.55 -6.05
CA PRO A 151 -22.72 -11.18 -5.54
C PRO A 151 -22.60 -10.12 -4.43
N ILE A 152 -23.42 -9.08 -4.53
CA ILE A 152 -23.46 -7.97 -3.56
C ILE A 152 -24.78 -8.02 -2.79
N ASN A 153 -24.71 -8.06 -1.45
CA ASN A 153 -25.87 -8.11 -0.57
C ASN A 153 -25.82 -6.97 0.47
N SER A 154 -26.98 -6.50 0.90
CA SER A 154 -27.06 -5.50 1.98
C SER A 154 -26.43 -6.06 3.27
N GLY A 155 -25.77 -5.18 4.05
CA GLY A 155 -25.08 -5.56 5.28
C GLY A 155 -23.62 -6.02 5.08
N GLU A 156 -23.07 -5.82 3.90
CA GLU A 156 -21.67 -6.12 3.58
C GLU A 156 -20.81 -4.86 3.57
N VAL A 157 -19.53 -5.01 3.92
CA VAL A 157 -18.49 -3.99 3.75
C VAL A 157 -17.48 -4.49 2.74
N TYR A 158 -17.13 -3.64 1.79
CA TYR A 158 -16.10 -3.91 0.79
C TYR A 158 -14.87 -3.05 1.05
N ILE A 159 -13.73 -3.72 1.21
CA ILE A 159 -12.41 -3.10 1.33
C ILE A 159 -11.69 -3.31 0.01
N ASN A 160 -11.30 -2.25 -0.68
CA ASN A 160 -10.62 -2.37 -1.96
C ASN A 160 -9.19 -1.82 -1.89
N VAL A 161 -8.25 -2.52 -2.52
CA VAL A 161 -6.84 -2.14 -2.58
C VAL A 161 -6.49 -1.39 -3.89
N MET A 162 -7.29 -1.59 -4.95
CA MET A 162 -7.07 -0.98 -6.26
C MET A 162 -8.17 -0.01 -6.63
N GLU A 163 -7.82 1.11 -7.29
CA GLU A 163 -8.81 2.11 -7.71
C GLU A 163 -9.77 1.61 -8.79
N ALA A 164 -9.31 0.76 -9.70
CA ALA A 164 -10.16 0.17 -10.73
C ALA A 164 -11.30 -0.67 -10.12
N ASP A 165 -10.99 -1.43 -9.08
CA ASP A 165 -12.00 -2.23 -8.35
C ASP A 165 -12.98 -1.33 -7.58
N LEU A 166 -12.51 -0.21 -7.03
CA LEU A 166 -13.39 0.78 -6.40
C LEU A 166 -14.40 1.35 -7.39
N VAL A 167 -13.95 1.71 -8.59
CA VAL A 167 -14.83 2.23 -9.64
C VAL A 167 -15.88 1.19 -10.01
N THR A 168 -15.45 -0.04 -10.32
CA THR A 168 -16.38 -1.15 -10.67
C THR A 168 -17.38 -1.42 -9.56
N LEU A 169 -16.95 -1.43 -8.29
CA LEU A 169 -17.83 -1.59 -7.14
C LEU A 169 -18.88 -0.47 -7.08
N ILE A 170 -18.45 0.78 -7.17
CA ILE A 170 -19.34 1.95 -7.07
C ILE A 170 -20.38 1.95 -8.21
N GLU A 171 -19.98 1.68 -9.44
CA GLU A 171 -20.90 1.59 -10.60
C GLU A 171 -21.97 0.51 -10.37
N ARG A 172 -21.59 -0.65 -9.86
CA ARG A 172 -22.51 -1.73 -9.52
C ARG A 172 -23.47 -1.31 -8.40
N LEU A 173 -22.97 -0.69 -7.33
CA LEU A 173 -23.80 -0.22 -6.21
C LEU A 173 -24.83 0.83 -6.64
N ILE A 174 -24.44 1.75 -7.51
CA ILE A 174 -25.34 2.75 -8.09
C ILE A 174 -26.44 2.05 -8.93
N THR A 175 -26.06 1.13 -9.83
CA THR A 175 -26.99 0.38 -10.67
C THR A 175 -27.98 -0.42 -9.83
N MET A 176 -27.52 -1.05 -8.75
CA MET A 176 -28.36 -1.81 -7.82
C MET A 176 -29.14 -0.94 -6.83
N LYS A 177 -28.97 0.38 -6.88
CA LYS A 177 -29.62 1.37 -5.99
C LYS A 177 -29.32 1.17 -4.50
N TYR A 178 -28.16 0.60 -4.16
CA TYR A 178 -27.71 0.53 -2.78
C TYR A 178 -27.27 1.90 -2.25
N LYS A 179 -27.62 2.20 -1.00
CA LYS A 179 -27.14 3.37 -0.29
C LYS A 179 -25.82 3.03 0.39
N ILE A 180 -24.73 3.59 -0.13
CA ILE A 180 -23.36 3.46 0.44
C ILE A 180 -23.33 4.16 1.81
N GLY A 181 -22.65 3.52 2.77
CA GLY A 181 -22.61 3.95 4.17
C GLY A 181 -23.84 3.52 4.99
N LYS A 182 -24.89 3.00 4.33
CA LYS A 182 -26.10 2.50 5.01
C LYS A 182 -26.36 1.04 4.72
N HIS A 183 -26.53 0.66 3.44
CA HIS A 183 -26.77 -0.72 3.03
C HIS A 183 -25.45 -1.46 2.82
N ILE A 184 -24.48 -0.79 2.26
CA ILE A 184 -23.13 -1.30 1.96
C ILE A 184 -22.12 -0.31 2.50
N GLY A 185 -21.10 -0.84 3.22
CA GLY A 185 -19.93 -0.07 3.61
C GLY A 185 -18.83 -0.17 2.54
N VAL A 186 -18.09 0.92 2.35
CA VAL A 186 -16.93 0.94 1.44
C VAL A 186 -15.74 1.57 2.14
N ILE A 187 -14.63 0.82 2.15
CA ILE A 187 -13.31 1.30 2.61
C ILE A 187 -12.34 1.16 1.43
N SER A 188 -11.50 2.17 1.21
CA SER A 188 -10.51 2.14 0.15
C SER A 188 -9.10 2.36 0.68
N TYR A 189 -8.15 1.55 0.18
CA TYR A 189 -6.74 1.79 0.40
C TYR A 189 -6.28 3.06 -0.33
N ASN A 190 -5.35 3.73 0.30
CA ASN A 190 -4.66 4.93 -0.16
C ASN A 190 -5.58 6.15 -0.37
N GLU A 191 -5.26 7.21 0.35
CA GLU A 191 -5.96 8.48 0.25
C GLU A 191 -5.69 9.16 -1.10
N THR A 192 -6.75 9.70 -1.71
CA THR A 192 -6.65 10.55 -2.88
C THR A 192 -7.60 11.74 -2.76
N VAL A 193 -7.32 12.82 -3.51
CA VAL A 193 -8.17 14.02 -3.49
C VAL A 193 -9.61 13.69 -3.90
N MET A 194 -9.78 12.80 -4.90
CA MET A 194 -11.11 12.42 -5.39
C MET A 194 -11.93 11.67 -4.34
N LYS A 195 -11.30 10.80 -3.53
CA LYS A 195 -11.98 10.04 -2.49
C LYS A 195 -12.59 10.92 -1.39
N LYS A 196 -12.12 12.16 -1.25
CA LYS A 196 -12.69 13.13 -0.29
C LYS A 196 -14.06 13.62 -0.70
N ILE A 197 -14.34 13.68 -2.01
CA ILE A 197 -15.53 14.34 -2.55
C ILE A 197 -16.55 13.39 -3.17
N ILE A 198 -16.12 12.27 -3.77
CA ILE A 198 -17.07 11.32 -4.38
C ILE A 198 -17.97 10.69 -3.30
N LEU A 199 -19.27 10.58 -3.58
CA LEU A 199 -20.29 9.97 -2.71
C LEU A 199 -20.30 10.53 -1.27
N ASN A 200 -20.06 11.82 -1.10
CA ASN A 200 -19.89 12.50 0.19
C ASN A 200 -18.67 12.00 1.00
N GLY A 201 -17.71 11.44 0.33
CA GLY A 201 -16.45 10.95 0.88
C GLY A 201 -16.38 9.44 1.11
N ILE A 202 -15.32 8.84 0.58
CA ILE A 202 -14.96 7.43 0.80
C ILE A 202 -14.07 7.33 2.04
N THR A 203 -14.41 6.45 2.95
CA THR A 203 -13.54 6.06 4.07
C THR A 203 -12.27 5.45 3.53
N THR A 204 -11.11 5.93 3.98
CA THR A 204 -9.81 5.47 3.51
C THR A 204 -8.93 4.98 4.65
N ILE A 205 -8.08 4.03 4.32
CA ILE A 205 -6.94 3.60 5.11
C ILE A 205 -5.69 3.82 4.28
N SER A 206 -4.74 4.58 4.80
CA SER A 206 -3.61 5.08 4.02
C SER A 206 -2.35 5.27 4.83
N THR A 207 -1.23 4.88 4.24
CA THR A 207 0.11 5.26 4.69
C THR A 207 0.34 6.74 4.46
N ASP A 208 1.15 7.35 5.30
CA ASP A 208 1.70 8.69 5.07
C ASP A 208 2.87 8.62 4.06
N PHE A 209 2.52 8.60 2.78
CA PHE A 209 3.51 8.52 1.69
C PHE A 209 4.43 9.73 1.62
N HIS A 210 3.99 10.91 2.04
CA HIS A 210 4.85 12.08 2.11
C HIS A 210 5.94 11.88 3.17
N GLN A 211 5.56 11.44 4.37
CA GLN A 211 6.51 11.10 5.42
C GLN A 211 7.47 9.98 5.01
N MET A 212 7.02 8.99 4.22
CA MET A 212 7.89 7.96 3.68
C MET A 212 9.02 8.57 2.84
N GLY A 213 8.72 9.52 1.97
CA GLY A 213 9.71 10.25 1.18
C GLY A 213 10.67 11.07 2.04
N VAL A 214 10.12 11.86 2.97
CA VAL A 214 10.91 12.67 3.92
C VAL A 214 11.89 11.80 4.71
N LYS A 215 11.41 10.70 5.32
CA LYS A 215 12.26 9.81 6.12
C LYS A 215 13.35 9.12 5.31
N ALA A 216 13.06 8.77 4.05
CA ALA A 216 14.08 8.22 3.17
C ALA A 216 15.21 9.22 2.87
N ALA A 217 14.86 10.49 2.64
CA ALA A 217 15.84 11.54 2.44
C ALA A 217 16.66 11.83 3.72
N GLU A 218 16.02 11.86 4.88
CA GLU A 218 16.69 12.01 6.18
C GLU A 218 17.72 10.90 6.43
N LEU A 219 17.40 9.63 6.08
CA LEU A 219 18.34 8.51 6.17
C LEU A 219 19.58 8.74 5.29
N ILE A 220 19.40 9.28 4.07
CA ILE A 220 20.52 9.61 3.18
C ILE A 220 21.38 10.71 3.79
N LEU A 221 20.75 11.81 4.23
CA LEU A 221 21.45 12.99 4.74
C LEU A 221 22.23 12.70 6.03
N SER A 222 21.68 11.84 6.90
CA SER A 222 22.33 11.45 8.16
C SER A 222 23.30 10.28 8.03
N GLY A 223 23.22 9.50 6.93
CA GLY A 223 23.95 8.24 6.78
C GLY A 223 23.44 7.10 7.67
N ALA A 224 22.28 7.30 8.34
CA ALA A 224 21.69 6.30 9.23
C ALA A 224 21.19 5.06 8.46
N LYS A 225 21.14 3.93 9.16
CA LYS A 225 20.70 2.62 8.61
C LYS A 225 19.47 2.08 9.35
N ASP A 226 18.69 2.99 9.91
CA ASP A 226 17.49 2.66 10.65
C ASP A 226 16.40 2.06 9.75
N HIS A 227 15.57 1.21 10.34
CA HIS A 227 14.34 0.73 9.75
C HIS A 227 13.16 1.46 10.37
N ILE A 228 12.57 2.39 9.61
CA ILE A 228 11.52 3.29 10.08
C ILE A 228 10.17 2.82 9.56
N GLU A 229 9.25 2.49 10.46
CA GLU A 229 7.85 2.23 10.13
C GLU A 229 7.11 3.57 9.99
N VAL A 230 6.40 3.77 8.88
CA VAL A 230 5.66 5.01 8.65
C VAL A 230 4.26 4.94 9.23
N PRO A 231 3.68 6.08 9.65
CA PRO A 231 2.32 6.13 10.17
C PRO A 231 1.28 5.67 9.15
N PHE A 232 0.29 4.91 9.63
CA PHE A 232 -0.87 4.48 8.89
C PHE A 232 -2.14 5.06 9.51
N LYS A 233 -3.07 5.57 8.69
CA LYS A 233 -4.20 6.34 9.15
C LYS A 233 -5.52 5.84 8.58
N LEU A 234 -6.52 5.65 9.45
CA LEU A 234 -7.93 5.56 9.10
C LEU A 234 -8.52 6.97 8.99
N THR A 235 -9.22 7.26 7.89
CA THR A 235 -10.01 8.48 7.72
C THR A 235 -11.46 8.09 7.47
N LEU A 236 -12.29 8.21 8.49
CA LEU A 236 -13.73 7.91 8.41
C LEU A 236 -14.47 8.97 7.61
N ARG A 237 -15.36 8.52 6.73
CA ARG A 237 -16.26 9.35 5.91
C ARG A 237 -17.62 8.68 5.72
N ALA A 238 -18.48 9.29 4.90
CA ALA A 238 -19.87 8.86 4.71
C ALA A 238 -20.04 7.46 4.12
N SER A 239 -19.00 6.84 3.57
CA SER A 239 -19.09 5.51 2.95
C SER A 239 -19.07 4.33 3.93
N LEU A 240 -18.85 4.58 5.23
CA LEU A 240 -18.84 3.54 6.26
C LEU A 240 -19.77 3.85 7.44
#